data_1b6a3773cb104c5e43453fcdc1edd923
#
_entry.id   1b6a3773cb104c5e43453fcdc1edd923
#
_cell.length_a   1.000
_cell.length_b   1.000
_cell.length_c   1.000
_cell.angle_alpha   90.00
_cell.angle_beta   90.00
_cell.angle_gamma   90.00
#
_symmetry.space_group_name_H-M   'P 1'
#
loop_
_entity.id
_entity.type
_entity.pdbx_description
1 polymer ?
#
loop_
_entity_poly.entity_id
_entity_poly.type
_entity_poly.pdbx_seq_one_letter_code
_entity_poly.pdbx_strand_id
1 'polypeptide(L)'
;MTISGLLERWAGQHPETGFLTYCENGAWKTRSYGETLKGVREVAEGYGRRFGMTPREENAAIILANSPEWIESYLAQTGAGAAVVPIDPKLHNDEVEYILKDAEVRVVTTDTRHLKMMMTIAKRLPCLRGVVVVGGVINEGQKIDGRVDVVGYESLRIAGGGAWYDAHHAKPEDIASIIYTSGTTGKPKGAMLRHSNFVKDLEGAFEVFGAEVGPSDSFFVVLPLFHAFSFSANFIASMMKGASMCFCQSLRTVGQDIHDLKPTVICGVPLLAEKLHAKIESGLQKSRLARFLLKIGLRGPVMHMVKMKLGGRLRFFITGGAPCPRPVMECFRRLHVRFLEGYGLTECSPIVSVCPPEVLKIGTIGPAIAGIEVRLADKNESGVGEIQVKGPIVMQGYFHNPDATAEAFEDDGSGGLWFRTGDLGSMDEDGFITIRGRKKALIVNREGKNIYPEEVENTIAKAPCVADVVVIGYTQGGDPGEKVGAIVYPNEDWYRDSNGGKLPSREEIDKDLVKSVHEKCSELADYKRVRKVVVAKEPLERTSIGKVRRVAYKGTLDE
;
A
#
# COMPACT_ATOMS: atom_id res chain seq x y z
N MET A 1 6.50 16.36 -16.38
CA MET A 1 5.90 15.22 -17.11
C MET A 1 4.65 14.77 -16.38
N THR A 2 3.62 14.30 -17.08
CA THR A 2 2.40 13.73 -16.49
C THR A 2 2.48 12.21 -16.43
N ILE A 3 1.59 11.58 -15.64
CA ILE A 3 1.50 10.11 -15.56
C ILE A 3 1.12 9.52 -16.94
N SER A 4 0.15 10.12 -17.64
CA SER A 4 -0.24 9.72 -18.99
C SER A 4 0.89 9.91 -20.00
N GLY A 5 1.68 10.99 -19.87
CA GLY A 5 2.84 11.24 -20.72
C GLY A 5 3.93 10.17 -20.64
N LEU A 6 4.00 9.40 -19.52
CA LEU A 6 4.88 8.24 -19.42
C LEU A 6 4.40 7.12 -20.37
N LEU A 7 3.10 6.83 -20.41
CA LEU A 7 2.52 5.87 -21.34
C LEU A 7 2.72 6.30 -22.79
N GLU A 8 2.40 7.57 -23.10
CA GLU A 8 2.54 8.14 -24.45
C GLU A 8 3.96 8.04 -24.99
N ARG A 9 4.95 8.33 -24.13
CA ARG A 9 6.38 8.21 -24.47
C ARG A 9 6.74 6.79 -24.93
N TRP A 10 6.37 5.78 -24.14
CA TRP A 10 6.71 4.39 -24.47
C TRP A 10 5.88 3.84 -25.62
N ALA A 11 4.61 4.17 -25.70
CA ALA A 11 3.76 3.81 -26.83
C ALA A 11 4.24 4.44 -28.15
N GLY A 12 4.77 5.66 -28.11
CA GLY A 12 5.35 6.32 -29.28
C GLY A 12 6.70 5.75 -29.73
N GLN A 13 7.54 5.35 -28.79
CA GLN A 13 8.88 4.83 -29.07
C GLN A 13 8.91 3.33 -29.30
N HIS A 14 8.12 2.57 -28.55
CA HIS A 14 8.14 1.11 -28.49
C HIS A 14 6.71 0.54 -28.38
N PRO A 15 5.82 0.76 -29.37
CA PRO A 15 4.40 0.41 -29.27
C PRO A 15 4.13 -1.07 -29.02
N GLU A 16 4.98 -1.95 -29.55
CA GLU A 16 4.84 -3.41 -29.43
C GLU A 16 5.37 -4.00 -28.12
N THR A 17 6.04 -3.20 -27.30
CA THR A 17 6.55 -3.67 -26.02
C THR A 17 5.38 -4.03 -25.09
N GLY A 18 5.40 -5.26 -24.53
CA GLY A 18 4.37 -5.73 -23.61
C GLY A 18 4.33 -4.88 -22.33
N PHE A 19 3.14 -4.45 -21.95
CA PHE A 19 2.93 -3.63 -20.76
C PHE A 19 2.10 -4.33 -19.70
N LEU A 20 0.86 -4.74 -20.01
CA LEU A 20 -0.07 -5.33 -19.05
C LEU A 20 -0.25 -6.82 -19.31
N THR A 21 0.22 -7.67 -18.40
CA THR A 21 -0.02 -9.12 -18.45
C THR A 21 -1.03 -9.52 -17.39
N TYR A 22 -2.10 -10.17 -17.80
CA TYR A 22 -3.25 -10.54 -16.97
C TYR A 22 -3.84 -11.89 -17.39
N CYS A 23 -4.58 -12.52 -16.49
CA CYS A 23 -5.26 -13.78 -16.78
C CYS A 23 -6.70 -13.51 -17.24
N GLU A 24 -7.04 -14.02 -18.43
CA GLU A 24 -8.40 -13.99 -18.94
C GLU A 24 -8.81 -15.39 -19.39
N ASN A 25 -9.93 -15.89 -18.86
CA ASN A 25 -10.45 -17.24 -19.13
C ASN A 25 -9.40 -18.37 -18.91
N GLY A 26 -8.56 -18.20 -17.88
CA GLY A 26 -7.51 -19.17 -17.53
C GLY A 26 -6.24 -19.11 -18.40
N ALA A 27 -6.12 -18.16 -19.30
CA ALA A 27 -4.96 -17.95 -20.14
C ALA A 27 -4.31 -16.58 -19.86
N TRP A 28 -2.97 -16.54 -19.86
CA TRP A 28 -2.22 -15.29 -19.75
C TRP A 28 -2.26 -14.54 -21.07
N LYS A 29 -2.67 -13.28 -21.02
CA LYS A 29 -2.68 -12.33 -22.14
C LYS A 29 -1.81 -11.13 -21.82
N THR A 30 -1.24 -10.51 -22.85
CA THR A 30 -0.45 -9.30 -22.69
C THR A 30 -0.96 -8.25 -23.67
N ARG A 31 -1.23 -7.04 -23.16
CA ARG A 31 -1.44 -5.83 -23.97
C ARG A 31 -0.14 -5.05 -24.04
N SER A 32 0.20 -4.56 -25.24
CA SER A 32 1.38 -3.71 -25.42
C SER A 32 1.13 -2.28 -24.92
N TYR A 33 2.20 -1.47 -24.87
CA TYR A 33 2.09 -0.02 -24.62
C TYR A 33 1.19 0.67 -25.64
N GLY A 34 1.34 0.34 -26.93
CA GLY A 34 0.53 0.89 -28.02
C GLY A 34 -0.94 0.51 -27.92
N GLU A 35 -1.24 -0.77 -27.66
CA GLU A 35 -2.62 -1.23 -27.46
C GLU A 35 -3.26 -0.57 -26.24
N THR A 36 -2.50 -0.41 -25.14
CA THR A 36 -2.99 0.26 -23.94
C THR A 36 -3.30 1.73 -24.20
N LEU A 37 -2.41 2.48 -24.88
CA LEU A 37 -2.66 3.88 -25.23
C LEU A 37 -3.88 4.02 -26.15
N LYS A 38 -4.04 3.12 -27.13
CA LYS A 38 -5.24 3.09 -27.96
C LYS A 38 -6.50 2.92 -27.11
N GLY A 39 -6.51 1.94 -26.19
CA GLY A 39 -7.62 1.72 -25.27
C GLY A 39 -7.93 2.94 -24.40
N VAL A 40 -6.91 3.57 -23.85
CA VAL A 40 -7.01 4.81 -23.05
C VAL A 40 -7.71 5.92 -23.86
N ARG A 41 -7.32 6.14 -25.10
CA ARG A 41 -7.89 7.18 -25.98
C ARG A 41 -9.35 6.90 -26.34
N GLU A 42 -9.69 5.64 -26.67
CA GLU A 42 -11.05 5.20 -26.98
C GLU A 42 -11.99 5.36 -25.78
N VAL A 43 -11.53 5.00 -24.60
CA VAL A 43 -12.28 5.12 -23.34
C VAL A 43 -12.43 6.59 -22.92
N ALA A 44 -11.39 7.41 -23.08
CA ALA A 44 -11.43 8.85 -22.81
C ALA A 44 -12.47 9.57 -23.67
N GLU A 45 -12.52 9.24 -24.98
CA GLU A 45 -13.53 9.77 -25.90
C GLU A 45 -14.96 9.45 -25.43
N GLY A 46 -15.15 8.22 -24.92
CA GLY A 46 -16.43 7.80 -24.36
C GLY A 46 -16.83 8.59 -23.10
N TYR A 47 -15.91 8.81 -22.18
CA TYR A 47 -16.15 9.65 -20.99
C TYR A 47 -16.54 11.09 -21.40
N GLY A 48 -15.80 11.68 -22.31
CA GLY A 48 -16.07 13.04 -22.78
C GLY A 48 -17.43 13.16 -23.45
N ARG A 49 -17.72 12.32 -24.45
CA ARG A 49 -18.98 12.39 -25.20
C ARG A 49 -20.21 11.99 -24.40
N ARG A 50 -20.09 10.96 -23.57
CA ARG A 50 -21.26 10.41 -22.86
C ARG A 50 -21.65 11.23 -21.64
N PHE A 51 -20.65 11.69 -20.87
CA PHE A 51 -20.90 12.34 -19.59
C PHE A 51 -20.61 13.84 -19.60
N GLY A 52 -20.01 14.36 -20.68
CA GLY A 52 -19.68 15.78 -20.82
C GLY A 52 -18.81 16.28 -19.68
N MET A 53 -17.80 15.49 -19.28
CA MET A 53 -16.92 15.84 -18.18
C MET A 53 -16.13 17.11 -18.48
N THR A 54 -16.05 17.99 -17.50
CA THR A 54 -15.22 19.19 -17.55
C THR A 54 -13.88 18.92 -16.86
N PRO A 55 -12.80 18.74 -17.63
CA PRO A 55 -11.46 18.51 -17.07
C PRO A 55 -11.03 19.62 -16.12
N ARG A 56 -10.31 19.29 -15.06
CA ARG A 56 -9.84 20.16 -13.96
C ARG A 56 -10.92 20.70 -13.03
N GLU A 57 -12.19 20.51 -13.35
CA GLU A 57 -13.31 20.96 -12.51
C GLU A 57 -14.09 19.79 -11.90
N GLU A 58 -14.02 18.63 -12.53
CA GLU A 58 -14.82 17.47 -12.14
C GLU A 58 -13.96 16.26 -11.85
N ASN A 59 -14.35 15.51 -10.81
CA ASN A 59 -13.64 14.33 -10.33
C ASN A 59 -14.35 13.05 -10.79
N ALA A 60 -13.56 12.01 -11.01
CA ALA A 60 -14.03 10.67 -11.29
C ALA A 60 -13.59 9.69 -10.19
N ALA A 61 -14.22 8.52 -10.10
CA ALA A 61 -13.80 7.49 -9.17
C ALA A 61 -13.68 6.12 -9.84
N ILE A 62 -12.81 5.28 -9.27
CA ILE A 62 -12.62 3.89 -9.68
C ILE A 62 -12.79 2.98 -8.47
N ILE A 63 -13.76 2.05 -8.56
CA ILE A 63 -14.05 1.01 -7.56
C ILE A 63 -13.88 -0.34 -8.24
N LEU A 64 -12.64 -0.73 -8.49
CA LEU A 64 -12.28 -1.96 -9.19
C LEU A 64 -11.12 -2.69 -8.50
N ALA A 65 -11.10 -4.00 -8.64
CA ALA A 65 -9.87 -4.77 -8.41
C ALA A 65 -8.82 -4.44 -9.50
N ASN A 66 -7.57 -4.82 -9.25
CA ASN A 66 -6.50 -4.65 -10.23
C ASN A 66 -6.87 -5.31 -11.56
N SER A 67 -6.87 -4.55 -12.63
CA SER A 67 -7.20 -5.03 -13.98
C SER A 67 -6.69 -4.05 -15.05
N PRO A 68 -6.61 -4.46 -16.32
CA PRO A 68 -6.33 -3.54 -17.41
C PRO A 68 -7.32 -2.38 -17.50
N GLU A 69 -8.61 -2.63 -17.23
CA GLU A 69 -9.67 -1.63 -17.28
C GLU A 69 -9.49 -0.57 -16.16
N TRP A 70 -8.93 -0.97 -15.01
CA TRP A 70 -8.53 -0.02 -13.95
C TRP A 70 -7.49 0.97 -14.49
N ILE A 71 -6.43 0.45 -15.14
CA ILE A 71 -5.34 1.25 -15.71
C ILE A 71 -5.85 2.17 -16.82
N GLU A 72 -6.61 1.62 -17.76
CA GLU A 72 -7.15 2.40 -18.89
C GLU A 72 -8.10 3.50 -18.40
N SER A 73 -9.01 3.19 -17.46
CA SER A 73 -9.92 4.19 -16.88
C SER A 73 -9.19 5.30 -16.16
N TYR A 74 -8.16 4.93 -15.37
CA TYR A 74 -7.35 5.91 -14.65
C TYR A 74 -6.63 6.84 -15.62
N LEU A 75 -5.91 6.29 -16.61
CA LEU A 75 -5.14 7.07 -17.58
C LEU A 75 -6.03 7.88 -18.52
N ALA A 76 -7.20 7.37 -18.89
CA ALA A 76 -8.17 8.06 -19.73
C ALA A 76 -8.67 9.35 -19.07
N GLN A 77 -9.00 9.28 -17.80
CA GLN A 77 -9.56 10.40 -17.04
C GLN A 77 -8.46 11.39 -16.62
N THR A 78 -7.38 10.90 -16.02
CA THR A 78 -6.29 11.77 -15.59
C THR A 78 -5.49 12.35 -16.74
N GLY A 79 -5.33 11.62 -17.84
CA GLY A 79 -4.66 12.13 -19.06
C GLY A 79 -5.40 13.29 -19.70
N ALA A 80 -6.72 13.33 -19.54
CA ALA A 80 -7.56 14.46 -19.95
C ALA A 80 -7.73 15.53 -18.87
N GLY A 81 -7.06 15.41 -17.74
CA GLY A 81 -7.00 16.44 -16.68
C GLY A 81 -8.10 16.34 -15.62
N ALA A 82 -8.86 15.24 -15.54
CA ALA A 82 -9.75 15.01 -14.41
C ALA A 82 -8.99 14.36 -13.24
N ALA A 83 -9.31 14.73 -12.00
CA ALA A 83 -8.77 14.02 -10.84
C ALA A 83 -9.52 12.70 -10.61
N VAL A 84 -8.79 11.63 -10.31
CA VAL A 84 -9.36 10.31 -10.03
C VAL A 84 -9.26 9.97 -8.54
N VAL A 85 -10.36 9.48 -8.00
CA VAL A 85 -10.49 8.95 -6.64
C VAL A 85 -10.45 7.42 -6.70
N PRO A 86 -9.31 6.79 -6.43
CA PRO A 86 -9.22 5.34 -6.35
C PRO A 86 -9.79 4.87 -5.00
N ILE A 87 -10.77 3.97 -5.04
CA ILE A 87 -11.52 3.52 -3.85
C ILE A 87 -11.33 2.02 -3.66
N ASP A 88 -11.11 1.61 -2.41
CA ASP A 88 -11.07 0.19 -2.03
C ASP A 88 -12.46 -0.46 -2.27
N PRO A 89 -12.55 -1.46 -3.16
CA PRO A 89 -13.83 -2.14 -3.42
C PRO A 89 -14.36 -2.96 -2.24
N LYS A 90 -13.62 -3.04 -1.14
CA LYS A 90 -14.04 -3.74 0.09
C LYS A 90 -14.65 -2.82 1.14
N LEU A 91 -14.66 -1.51 0.92
CA LEU A 91 -15.29 -0.57 1.84
C LEU A 91 -16.80 -0.79 1.94
N HIS A 92 -17.35 -0.46 3.10
CA HIS A 92 -18.81 -0.48 3.30
C HIS A 92 -19.50 0.64 2.52
N ASN A 93 -20.79 0.46 2.26
CA ASN A 93 -21.59 1.39 1.45
C ASN A 93 -21.52 2.83 1.96
N ASP A 94 -21.56 3.02 3.26
CA ASP A 94 -21.54 4.35 3.92
C ASP A 94 -20.18 5.05 3.74
N GLU A 95 -19.07 4.28 3.75
CA GLU A 95 -17.73 4.81 3.51
C GLU A 95 -17.56 5.21 2.04
N VAL A 96 -18.03 4.36 1.12
CA VAL A 96 -18.01 4.67 -0.32
C VAL A 96 -18.88 5.88 -0.62
N GLU A 97 -20.10 5.94 -0.07
CA GLU A 97 -21.01 7.08 -0.23
C GLU A 97 -20.38 8.39 0.28
N TYR A 98 -19.77 8.33 1.48
CA TYR A 98 -19.06 9.48 2.04
C TYR A 98 -17.97 9.99 1.09
N ILE A 99 -17.09 9.10 0.61
CA ILE A 99 -15.98 9.46 -0.28
C ILE A 99 -16.49 10.06 -1.60
N LEU A 100 -17.47 9.41 -2.24
CA LEU A 100 -18.03 9.89 -3.51
C LEU A 100 -18.73 11.24 -3.39
N LYS A 101 -19.37 11.48 -2.25
CA LYS A 101 -20.05 12.75 -1.95
C LYS A 101 -19.05 13.86 -1.63
N ASP A 102 -18.07 13.59 -0.77
CA ASP A 102 -17.04 14.53 -0.35
C ASP A 102 -16.16 14.96 -1.53
N ALA A 103 -15.79 14.00 -2.38
CA ALA A 103 -15.01 14.26 -3.60
C ALA A 103 -15.85 14.78 -4.78
N GLU A 104 -17.14 15.01 -4.62
CA GLU A 104 -18.05 15.51 -5.68
C GLU A 104 -17.96 14.74 -7.00
N VAL A 105 -17.86 13.41 -6.91
CA VAL A 105 -17.61 12.53 -8.06
C VAL A 105 -18.73 12.60 -9.09
N ARG A 106 -18.36 12.78 -10.38
CA ARG A 106 -19.28 12.84 -11.53
C ARG A 106 -19.51 11.49 -12.18
N VAL A 107 -18.46 10.68 -12.30
CA VAL A 107 -18.52 9.36 -12.93
C VAL A 107 -17.77 8.33 -12.08
N VAL A 108 -18.39 7.18 -11.87
CA VAL A 108 -17.80 6.04 -11.19
C VAL A 108 -17.57 4.91 -12.18
N THR A 109 -16.35 4.39 -12.26
CA THR A 109 -16.05 3.13 -12.94
C THR A 109 -15.99 2.01 -11.91
N THR A 110 -16.81 0.96 -12.11
CA THR A 110 -16.94 -0.16 -11.17
C THR A 110 -17.17 -1.48 -11.90
N ASP A 111 -17.41 -2.56 -11.17
CA ASP A 111 -17.76 -3.87 -11.74
C ASP A 111 -19.21 -4.29 -11.38
N THR A 112 -19.65 -5.39 -11.96
CA THR A 112 -21.00 -5.93 -11.75
C THR A 112 -21.28 -6.28 -10.28
N ARG A 113 -20.25 -6.61 -9.48
CA ARG A 113 -20.42 -6.96 -8.05
C ARG A 113 -20.84 -5.75 -7.22
N HIS A 114 -20.36 -4.56 -7.59
CA HIS A 114 -20.64 -3.31 -6.87
C HIS A 114 -21.82 -2.51 -7.49
N LEU A 115 -22.38 -2.97 -8.62
CA LEU A 115 -23.51 -2.28 -9.26
C LEU A 115 -24.71 -2.14 -8.32
N LYS A 116 -25.03 -3.18 -7.54
CA LYS A 116 -26.15 -3.14 -6.56
C LYS A 116 -25.91 -2.06 -5.48
N MET A 117 -24.68 -1.94 -5.00
CA MET A 117 -24.28 -0.86 -4.09
C MET A 117 -24.51 0.49 -4.75
N MET A 118 -23.98 0.70 -5.98
CA MET A 118 -24.15 1.95 -6.72
C MET A 118 -25.64 2.30 -6.94
N MET A 119 -26.49 1.32 -7.29
CA MET A 119 -27.94 1.54 -7.41
C MET A 119 -28.58 2.06 -6.12
N THR A 120 -28.01 1.70 -4.97
CA THR A 120 -28.52 2.13 -3.66
C THR A 120 -28.05 3.54 -3.28
N ILE A 121 -26.73 3.81 -3.41
CA ILE A 121 -26.14 5.06 -2.93
C ILE A 121 -26.25 6.21 -3.95
N ALA A 122 -26.30 5.94 -5.25
CA ALA A 122 -26.31 6.96 -6.31
C ALA A 122 -27.46 7.97 -6.16
N LYS A 123 -28.57 7.57 -5.57
CA LYS A 123 -29.71 8.46 -5.28
C LYS A 123 -29.34 9.62 -4.35
N ARG A 124 -28.34 9.41 -3.48
CA ARG A 124 -27.87 10.39 -2.49
C ARG A 124 -26.62 11.15 -2.93
N LEU A 125 -26.17 10.92 -4.17
CA LEU A 125 -24.97 11.56 -4.76
C LEU A 125 -25.41 12.61 -5.80
N PRO A 126 -25.55 13.87 -5.44
CA PRO A 126 -26.13 14.91 -6.32
C PRO A 126 -25.27 15.19 -7.54
N CYS A 127 -23.94 15.04 -7.41
CA CYS A 127 -22.98 15.30 -8.47
C CYS A 127 -22.86 14.16 -9.48
N LEU A 128 -23.24 12.93 -9.11
CA LEU A 128 -23.05 11.76 -9.94
C LEU A 128 -23.94 11.79 -11.19
N ARG A 129 -23.33 11.61 -12.36
CA ARG A 129 -23.99 11.56 -13.68
C ARG A 129 -23.93 10.18 -14.32
N GLY A 130 -22.87 9.40 -14.03
CA GLY A 130 -22.62 8.14 -14.70
C GLY A 130 -22.00 7.06 -13.84
N VAL A 131 -22.38 5.81 -14.14
CA VAL A 131 -21.77 4.60 -13.61
C VAL A 131 -21.36 3.74 -14.80
N VAL A 132 -20.04 3.54 -14.95
CA VAL A 132 -19.45 2.67 -15.98
C VAL A 132 -19.17 1.31 -15.36
N VAL A 133 -19.66 0.24 -15.96
CA VAL A 133 -19.61 -1.11 -15.39
C VAL A 133 -18.71 -2.02 -16.24
N VAL A 134 -17.66 -2.50 -15.64
CA VAL A 134 -16.74 -3.49 -16.21
C VAL A 134 -17.32 -4.89 -16.02
N GLY A 135 -17.36 -5.66 -17.09
CA GLY A 135 -17.94 -7.02 -17.12
C GLY A 135 -19.47 -7.03 -17.13
N GLY A 136 -20.00 -8.14 -17.62
CA GLY A 136 -21.46 -8.33 -17.75
C GLY A 136 -22.10 -7.54 -18.91
N VAL A 137 -23.40 -7.78 -19.09
CA VAL A 137 -24.23 -7.10 -20.09
C VAL A 137 -25.07 -6.03 -19.40
N ILE A 138 -24.89 -4.79 -19.80
CA ILE A 138 -25.68 -3.63 -19.33
C ILE A 138 -26.64 -3.23 -20.45
N ASN A 139 -27.92 -3.08 -20.12
CA ASN A 139 -28.93 -2.64 -21.07
C ASN A 139 -28.71 -1.18 -21.47
N GLU A 140 -28.74 -0.89 -22.75
CA GLU A 140 -28.65 0.49 -23.22
C GLU A 140 -29.81 1.33 -22.66
N GLY A 141 -29.47 2.58 -22.28
CA GLY A 141 -30.45 3.52 -21.71
C GLY A 141 -30.83 3.24 -20.24
N GLN A 142 -30.20 2.28 -19.58
CA GLN A 142 -30.43 2.05 -18.15
C GLN A 142 -30.02 3.28 -17.34
N LYS A 143 -30.90 3.70 -16.42
CA LYS A 143 -30.64 4.81 -15.51
C LYS A 143 -30.95 4.43 -14.05
N ILE A 144 -30.18 5.01 -13.14
CA ILE A 144 -30.50 4.99 -11.71
C ILE A 144 -31.28 6.28 -11.41
N ASP A 145 -32.48 6.12 -10.84
CA ASP A 145 -33.35 7.22 -10.44
C ASP A 145 -33.66 8.23 -11.58
N GLY A 146 -33.73 7.73 -12.83
CA GLY A 146 -33.98 8.55 -14.02
C GLY A 146 -32.86 9.55 -14.39
N ARG A 147 -31.84 9.69 -13.56
CA ARG A 147 -30.80 10.73 -13.63
C ARG A 147 -29.40 10.19 -13.98
N VAL A 148 -28.95 9.14 -13.30
CA VAL A 148 -27.59 8.63 -13.46
C VAL A 148 -27.55 7.55 -14.55
N ASP A 149 -26.82 7.77 -15.61
CA ASP A 149 -26.65 6.80 -16.69
C ASP A 149 -25.83 5.59 -16.22
N VAL A 150 -26.24 4.37 -16.60
CA VAL A 150 -25.47 3.14 -16.39
C VAL A 150 -25.01 2.63 -17.75
N VAL A 151 -23.70 2.49 -17.95
CA VAL A 151 -23.08 2.15 -19.23
C VAL A 151 -22.11 1.00 -19.06
N GLY A 152 -22.14 0.02 -19.95
CA GLY A 152 -21.12 -1.02 -20.00
C GLY A 152 -19.77 -0.46 -20.47
N TYR A 153 -18.68 -0.92 -19.89
CA TYR A 153 -17.34 -0.43 -20.21
C TYR A 153 -17.00 -0.58 -21.69
N GLU A 154 -17.34 -1.71 -22.29
CA GLU A 154 -17.09 -1.93 -23.73
C GLU A 154 -17.99 -1.03 -24.60
N SER A 155 -19.20 -0.69 -24.17
CA SER A 155 -20.08 0.26 -24.88
C SER A 155 -19.60 1.71 -24.72
N LEU A 156 -18.75 2.00 -23.75
CA LEU A 156 -18.12 3.31 -23.60
C LEU A 156 -17.00 3.53 -24.61
N ARG A 157 -16.33 2.48 -25.05
CA ARG A 157 -15.22 2.58 -26.02
C ARG A 157 -15.71 3.10 -27.36
N ILE A 158 -15.06 4.13 -27.88
CA ILE A 158 -15.32 4.66 -29.22
C ILE A 158 -14.14 4.33 -30.11
N ALA A 159 -14.29 3.35 -30.97
CA ALA A 159 -13.24 2.88 -31.87
C ALA A 159 -12.64 4.02 -32.69
N GLY A 160 -11.32 4.16 -32.67
CA GLY A 160 -10.61 5.26 -33.33
C GLY A 160 -10.80 6.63 -32.67
N GLY A 161 -11.42 6.66 -31.47
CA GLY A 161 -11.57 7.87 -30.66
C GLY A 161 -10.24 8.38 -30.11
N GLY A 162 -10.27 9.60 -29.56
CA GLY A 162 -9.12 10.22 -28.91
C GLY A 162 -9.07 11.73 -29.05
N ALA A 163 -9.97 12.31 -29.84
CA ALA A 163 -10.01 13.76 -30.02
C ALA A 163 -10.27 14.51 -28.73
N TRP A 164 -11.14 13.97 -27.86
CA TRP A 164 -11.40 14.54 -26.53
C TRP A 164 -10.17 14.48 -25.64
N TYR A 165 -9.46 13.34 -25.64
CA TYR A 165 -8.21 13.17 -24.88
C TYR A 165 -7.15 14.17 -25.35
N ASP A 166 -6.96 14.29 -26.68
CA ASP A 166 -5.97 15.20 -27.27
C ASP A 166 -6.29 16.68 -27.01
N ALA A 167 -7.57 17.04 -26.94
CA ALA A 167 -8.00 18.41 -26.69
C ALA A 167 -7.79 18.85 -25.21
N HIS A 168 -7.66 17.90 -24.27
CA HIS A 168 -7.69 18.18 -22.84
C HIS A 168 -6.46 17.65 -22.08
N HIS A 169 -5.31 17.56 -22.76
CA HIS A 169 -4.08 17.05 -22.13
C HIS A 169 -3.83 17.63 -20.72
N ALA A 170 -3.58 16.72 -19.79
CA ALA A 170 -3.21 17.07 -18.43
C ALA A 170 -1.86 17.80 -18.38
N LYS A 171 -1.72 18.66 -17.38
CA LYS A 171 -0.46 19.34 -17.04
C LYS A 171 0.17 18.70 -15.79
N PRO A 172 1.49 18.84 -15.61
CA PRO A 172 2.15 18.31 -14.41
C PRO A 172 1.58 18.83 -13.09
N GLU A 173 1.02 20.04 -13.09
CA GLU A 173 0.45 20.74 -11.94
C GLU A 173 -1.00 20.35 -11.65
N ASP A 174 -1.70 19.70 -12.60
CA ASP A 174 -3.07 19.24 -12.41
C ASP A 174 -3.11 18.13 -11.34
N ILE A 175 -4.21 18.10 -10.57
CA ILE A 175 -4.45 17.02 -9.61
C ILE A 175 -4.74 15.72 -10.38
N ALA A 176 -3.89 14.73 -10.20
CA ALA A 176 -4.07 13.42 -10.79
C ALA A 176 -4.95 12.51 -9.94
N SER A 177 -4.76 12.57 -8.61
CA SER A 177 -5.49 11.73 -7.69
C SER A 177 -5.90 12.46 -6.41
N ILE A 178 -7.08 12.08 -5.90
CA ILE A 178 -7.51 12.40 -4.54
C ILE A 178 -7.60 11.06 -3.80
N ILE A 179 -6.58 10.74 -3.00
CA ILE A 179 -6.51 9.45 -2.31
C ILE A 179 -6.97 9.61 -0.87
N TYR A 180 -8.05 8.90 -0.51
CA TYR A 180 -8.61 8.96 0.83
C TYR A 180 -7.81 8.11 1.81
N THR A 181 -7.38 8.73 2.90
CA THR A 181 -6.66 8.06 3.99
C THR A 181 -7.56 7.97 5.23
N SER A 182 -7.51 6.83 5.93
CA SER A 182 -8.19 6.67 7.22
C SER A 182 -7.44 7.53 8.25
N GLY A 183 -7.92 8.73 8.47
CA GLY A 183 -7.39 9.62 9.50
C GLY A 183 -7.53 9.01 10.89
N THR A 184 -6.62 9.33 11.79
CA THR A 184 -6.67 8.91 13.22
C THR A 184 -7.85 9.53 13.99
N THR A 185 -8.62 10.41 13.37
CA THR A 185 -9.66 11.25 14.01
C THR A 185 -11.10 10.96 13.54
N GLY A 186 -11.34 9.90 12.74
CA GLY A 186 -12.68 9.50 12.34
C GLY A 186 -12.89 9.41 10.83
N LYS A 187 -13.40 10.46 10.16
CA LYS A 187 -13.72 10.40 8.73
C LYS A 187 -12.47 10.42 7.86
N PRO A 188 -12.44 9.64 6.74
CA PRO A 188 -11.35 9.68 5.78
C PRO A 188 -11.13 11.08 5.20
N LYS A 189 -9.85 11.43 4.93
CA LYS A 189 -9.46 12.70 4.32
C LYS A 189 -8.84 12.44 2.94
N GLY A 190 -9.23 13.19 1.93
CA GLY A 190 -8.75 13.07 0.56
C GLY A 190 -7.48 13.87 0.31
N ALA A 191 -6.31 13.24 0.25
CA ALA A 191 -5.04 13.91 -0.10
C ALA A 191 -5.00 14.24 -1.59
N MET A 192 -4.82 15.51 -1.95
CA MET A 192 -4.72 15.99 -3.33
C MET A 192 -3.30 15.86 -3.85
N LEU A 193 -3.09 15.00 -4.84
CA LEU A 193 -1.80 14.67 -5.42
C LEU A 193 -1.75 15.03 -6.90
N ARG A 194 -0.74 15.82 -7.28
CA ARG A 194 -0.51 16.25 -8.66
C ARG A 194 0.20 15.17 -9.46
N HIS A 195 0.13 15.22 -10.78
CA HIS A 195 0.95 14.38 -11.66
C HIS A 195 2.44 14.52 -11.33
N SER A 196 2.89 15.75 -11.13
CA SER A 196 4.29 16.05 -10.82
C SER A 196 4.75 15.46 -9.48
N ASN A 197 3.87 15.35 -8.47
CA ASN A 197 4.24 14.76 -7.20
C ASN A 197 4.70 13.32 -7.38
N PHE A 198 3.91 12.49 -8.09
CA PHE A 198 4.23 11.08 -8.36
C PHE A 198 5.48 10.90 -9.23
N VAL A 199 5.64 11.74 -10.25
CA VAL A 199 6.81 11.66 -11.14
C VAL A 199 8.09 12.02 -10.38
N LYS A 200 8.05 13.08 -9.56
CA LYS A 200 9.20 13.52 -8.75
C LYS A 200 9.53 12.54 -7.63
N ASP A 201 8.53 11.91 -7.02
CA ASP A 201 8.67 10.84 -6.05
C ASP A 201 9.53 9.69 -6.61
N LEU A 202 9.16 9.20 -7.77
CA LEU A 202 9.88 8.10 -8.40
C LEU A 202 11.22 8.49 -9.02
N GLU A 203 11.37 9.71 -9.54
CA GLU A 203 12.67 10.24 -9.96
C GLU A 203 13.65 10.18 -8.78
N GLY A 204 13.25 10.72 -7.61
CA GLY A 204 14.08 10.71 -6.41
C GLY A 204 14.34 9.30 -5.85
N ALA A 205 13.32 8.43 -5.87
CA ALA A 205 13.48 7.04 -5.43
C ALA A 205 14.44 6.26 -6.33
N PHE A 206 14.34 6.39 -7.66
CA PHE A 206 15.23 5.72 -8.60
C PHE A 206 16.66 6.24 -8.57
N GLU A 207 16.90 7.47 -8.14
CA GLU A 207 18.25 8.00 -7.94
C GLU A 207 18.96 7.27 -6.78
N VAL A 208 18.25 7.00 -5.68
CA VAL A 208 18.77 6.22 -4.54
C VAL A 208 18.85 4.74 -4.87
N PHE A 209 17.85 4.23 -5.60
CA PHE A 209 17.72 2.83 -5.96
C PHE A 209 18.77 2.36 -6.99
N GLY A 210 19.32 3.30 -7.77
CA GLY A 210 20.21 2.98 -8.89
C GLY A 210 19.45 2.54 -10.16
N ALA A 211 20.06 2.78 -11.31
CA ALA A 211 19.41 2.72 -12.63
C ALA A 211 19.18 1.30 -13.19
N GLU A 212 19.12 0.25 -12.38
CA GLU A 212 19.13 -1.14 -12.87
C GLU A 212 17.76 -1.67 -13.35
N VAL A 213 16.67 -0.91 -13.19
CA VAL A 213 15.35 -1.29 -13.68
C VAL A 213 15.10 -0.69 -15.07
N GLY A 214 14.62 -1.49 -16.01
CA GLY A 214 14.40 -1.07 -17.39
C GLY A 214 13.37 -1.92 -18.14
N PRO A 215 13.30 -1.80 -19.48
CA PRO A 215 12.25 -2.42 -20.29
C PRO A 215 12.20 -3.96 -20.24
N SER A 216 13.29 -4.62 -19.83
CA SER A 216 13.34 -6.08 -19.66
C SER A 216 12.76 -6.57 -18.33
N ASP A 217 12.42 -5.63 -17.44
CA ASP A 217 11.86 -5.95 -16.13
C ASP A 217 10.34 -6.10 -16.16
N SER A 218 9.82 -6.81 -15.16
CA SER A 218 8.40 -6.99 -14.96
C SER A 218 8.04 -6.88 -13.49
N PHE A 219 7.04 -6.06 -13.18
CA PHE A 219 6.54 -5.78 -11.85
C PHE A 219 5.35 -6.68 -11.54
N PHE A 220 5.43 -7.42 -10.43
CA PHE A 220 4.34 -8.28 -9.97
C PHE A 220 3.35 -7.51 -9.10
N VAL A 221 2.15 -7.28 -9.63
CA VAL A 221 1.11 -6.47 -9.00
C VAL A 221 0.21 -7.34 -8.14
N VAL A 222 0.57 -7.51 -6.89
CA VAL A 222 -0.19 -8.25 -5.88
C VAL A 222 -0.93 -7.31 -4.91
N LEU A 223 -0.38 -6.11 -4.69
CA LEU A 223 -1.03 -5.10 -3.87
C LEU A 223 -2.08 -4.32 -4.68
N PRO A 224 -3.17 -3.87 -4.03
CA PRO A 224 -4.21 -3.10 -4.72
C PRO A 224 -3.71 -1.76 -5.25
N LEU A 225 -4.10 -1.40 -6.48
CA LEU A 225 -3.70 -0.15 -7.14
C LEU A 225 -4.36 1.11 -6.55
N PHE A 226 -5.43 0.96 -5.78
CA PHE A 226 -6.03 2.08 -5.06
C PHE A 226 -5.18 2.56 -3.87
N HIS A 227 -4.17 1.79 -3.45
CA HIS A 227 -3.19 2.21 -2.45
C HIS A 227 -2.00 2.93 -3.08
N ALA A 228 -1.61 4.07 -2.52
CA ALA A 228 -0.52 4.90 -3.00
C ALA A 228 0.78 4.11 -3.22
N PHE A 229 1.13 3.15 -2.35
CA PHE A 229 2.34 2.33 -2.50
C PHE A 229 2.32 1.50 -3.79
N SER A 230 1.27 0.71 -4.03
CA SER A 230 1.17 -0.09 -5.27
C SER A 230 0.99 0.80 -6.49
N PHE A 231 0.27 1.89 -6.33
CA PHE A 231 0.05 2.88 -7.37
C PHE A 231 1.37 3.46 -7.88
N SER A 232 2.23 3.98 -7.01
CA SER A 232 3.54 4.51 -7.40
C SER A 232 4.53 3.38 -7.74
N ALA A 233 4.78 2.45 -6.81
CA ALA A 233 5.88 1.50 -6.91
C ALA A 233 5.65 0.36 -7.94
N ASN A 234 4.42 0.07 -8.34
CA ASN A 234 4.14 -0.87 -9.43
C ASN A 234 3.74 -0.12 -10.72
N PHE A 235 2.65 0.66 -10.67
CA PHE A 235 2.05 1.21 -11.89
C PHE A 235 2.89 2.33 -12.49
N ILE A 236 3.16 3.41 -11.75
CA ILE A 236 3.89 4.54 -12.33
C ILE A 236 5.37 4.17 -12.55
N ALA A 237 5.98 3.41 -11.61
CA ALA A 237 7.37 2.97 -11.72
C ALA A 237 7.62 2.11 -12.97
N SER A 238 6.71 1.17 -13.30
CA SER A 238 6.82 0.37 -14.52
C SER A 238 6.78 1.25 -15.78
N MET A 239 5.82 2.19 -15.87
CA MET A 239 5.75 3.12 -16.99
C MET A 239 6.96 4.05 -17.07
N MET A 240 7.50 4.52 -15.94
CA MET A 240 8.69 5.38 -15.93
C MET A 240 9.90 4.67 -16.56
N LYS A 241 10.01 3.36 -16.34
CA LYS A 241 11.14 2.53 -16.82
C LYS A 241 10.86 1.72 -18.09
N GLY A 242 9.64 1.78 -18.64
CA GLY A 242 9.24 0.98 -19.80
C GLY A 242 9.11 -0.50 -19.51
N ALA A 243 8.99 -0.85 -18.25
CA ALA A 243 8.84 -2.23 -17.79
C ALA A 243 7.38 -2.70 -17.91
N SER A 244 7.18 -4.02 -17.85
CA SER A 244 5.84 -4.60 -17.85
C SER A 244 5.26 -4.74 -16.44
N MET A 245 3.92 -4.86 -16.36
CA MET A 245 3.17 -5.18 -15.15
C MET A 245 2.49 -6.54 -15.32
N CYS A 246 2.60 -7.40 -14.30
CA CYS A 246 1.99 -8.71 -14.28
C CYS A 246 0.98 -8.77 -13.13
N PHE A 247 -0.31 -8.88 -13.43
CA PHE A 247 -1.36 -8.93 -12.42
C PHE A 247 -1.45 -10.30 -11.76
N CYS A 248 -1.40 -10.31 -10.44
CA CYS A 248 -1.68 -11.49 -9.64
C CYS A 248 -3.18 -11.83 -9.69
N GLN A 249 -3.53 -13.09 -9.95
CA GLN A 249 -4.93 -13.51 -10.02
C GLN A 249 -5.60 -13.48 -8.64
N SER A 250 -4.91 -13.95 -7.62
CA SER A 250 -5.41 -13.96 -6.25
C SER A 250 -4.28 -14.20 -5.23
N LEU A 251 -4.52 -13.85 -3.96
CA LEU A 251 -3.58 -14.17 -2.88
C LEU A 251 -3.35 -15.68 -2.69
N ARG A 252 -4.26 -16.54 -3.16
CA ARG A 252 -4.13 -18.00 -3.10
C ARG A 252 -3.18 -18.52 -4.18
N THR A 253 -3.14 -17.89 -5.33
CA THR A 253 -2.34 -18.30 -6.50
C THR A 253 -0.98 -17.62 -6.57
N VAL A 254 -0.64 -16.68 -5.69
CA VAL A 254 0.60 -15.88 -5.71
C VAL A 254 1.85 -16.70 -6.05
N GLY A 255 2.02 -17.86 -5.41
CA GLY A 255 3.20 -18.70 -5.65
C GLY A 255 3.25 -19.31 -7.07
N GLN A 256 2.08 -19.68 -7.60
CA GLN A 256 1.95 -20.19 -8.96
C GLN A 256 2.13 -19.06 -9.98
N ASP A 257 1.47 -17.93 -9.73
CA ASP A 257 1.54 -16.76 -10.61
C ASP A 257 2.99 -16.24 -10.72
N ILE A 258 3.75 -16.19 -9.61
CA ILE A 258 5.18 -15.82 -9.62
C ILE A 258 5.99 -16.83 -10.47
N HIS A 259 5.70 -18.12 -10.34
CA HIS A 259 6.39 -19.17 -11.12
C HIS A 259 6.12 -19.02 -12.62
N ASP A 260 4.87 -18.75 -13.01
CA ASP A 260 4.42 -18.71 -14.41
C ASP A 260 4.84 -17.40 -15.09
N LEU A 261 4.66 -16.28 -14.41
CA LEU A 261 4.93 -14.93 -14.93
C LEU A 261 6.41 -14.52 -14.82
N LYS A 262 7.16 -15.18 -13.93
CA LYS A 262 8.61 -14.95 -13.73
C LYS A 262 8.97 -13.47 -13.56
N PRO A 263 8.33 -12.75 -12.63
CA PRO A 263 8.61 -11.33 -12.44
C PRO A 263 10.04 -11.08 -11.97
N THR A 264 10.53 -9.87 -12.24
CA THR A 264 11.85 -9.42 -11.78
C THR A 264 11.77 -8.54 -10.54
N VAL A 265 10.63 -7.88 -10.33
CA VAL A 265 10.36 -6.98 -9.20
C VAL A 265 9.04 -7.38 -8.52
N ILE A 266 9.07 -7.53 -7.22
CA ILE A 266 7.87 -7.69 -6.39
C ILE A 266 7.82 -6.52 -5.40
N CYS A 267 6.74 -5.72 -5.47
CA CYS A 267 6.43 -4.77 -4.42
C CYS A 267 5.36 -5.37 -3.52
N GLY A 268 5.66 -5.51 -2.23
CA GLY A 268 4.79 -6.20 -1.30
C GLY A 268 4.89 -5.68 0.13
N VAL A 269 3.93 -6.05 0.97
CA VAL A 269 4.01 -5.80 2.41
C VAL A 269 4.85 -6.90 3.09
N PRO A 270 5.40 -6.66 4.30
CA PRO A 270 6.20 -7.67 5.03
C PRO A 270 5.51 -9.01 5.16
N LEU A 271 4.20 -9.02 5.44
CA LEU A 271 3.40 -10.25 5.55
C LEU A 271 3.47 -11.14 4.30
N LEU A 272 3.57 -10.55 3.10
CA LEU A 272 3.76 -11.32 1.87
C LEU A 272 5.14 -11.99 1.84
N ALA A 273 6.18 -11.24 2.20
CA ALA A 273 7.55 -11.76 2.28
C ALA A 273 7.68 -12.89 3.32
N GLU A 274 7.06 -12.72 4.48
CA GLU A 274 7.00 -13.72 5.55
C GLU A 274 6.31 -15.01 5.10
N LYS A 275 5.16 -14.91 4.41
CA LYS A 275 4.46 -16.07 3.85
C LYS A 275 5.29 -16.79 2.78
N LEU A 276 5.97 -16.05 1.92
CA LEU A 276 6.89 -16.64 0.94
C LEU A 276 8.07 -17.32 1.63
N HIS A 277 8.66 -16.68 2.65
CA HIS A 277 9.73 -17.24 3.46
C HIS A 277 9.29 -18.53 4.16
N ALA A 278 8.15 -18.54 4.84
CA ALA A 278 7.61 -19.73 5.50
C ALA A 278 7.38 -20.90 4.52
N LYS A 279 6.88 -20.60 3.31
CA LYS A 279 6.69 -21.58 2.25
C LYS A 279 8.03 -22.15 1.75
N ILE A 280 9.06 -21.31 1.64
CA ILE A 280 10.43 -21.73 1.28
C ILE A 280 10.97 -22.66 2.36
N GLU A 281 10.93 -22.26 3.64
CA GLU A 281 11.44 -23.07 4.75
C GLU A 281 10.72 -24.42 4.85
N SER A 282 9.39 -24.44 4.81
CA SER A 282 8.59 -25.67 4.78
C SER A 282 8.97 -26.57 3.57
N GLY A 283 9.17 -25.99 2.40
CA GLY A 283 9.60 -26.71 1.21
C GLY A 283 10.99 -27.34 1.36
N LEU A 284 11.93 -26.63 1.97
CA LEU A 284 13.27 -27.12 2.26
C LEU A 284 13.24 -28.27 3.28
N GLN A 285 12.43 -28.15 4.33
CA GLN A 285 12.26 -29.19 5.35
C GLN A 285 11.63 -30.48 4.81
N LYS A 286 10.67 -30.37 3.88
CA LYS A 286 10.01 -31.53 3.24
C LYS A 286 10.87 -32.20 2.18
N SER A 287 11.80 -31.50 1.55
CA SER A 287 12.65 -32.04 0.48
C SER A 287 13.83 -32.85 1.02
N ARG A 288 13.81 -34.17 0.83
CA ARG A 288 14.94 -35.06 1.21
C ARG A 288 16.24 -34.64 0.52
N LEU A 289 16.17 -34.27 -0.77
CA LEU A 289 17.32 -33.82 -1.55
C LEU A 289 17.89 -32.49 -1.01
N ALA A 290 17.04 -31.52 -0.75
CA ALA A 290 17.48 -30.22 -0.19
C ALA A 290 18.18 -30.42 1.16
N ARG A 291 17.59 -31.21 2.06
CA ARG A 291 18.19 -31.55 3.37
C ARG A 291 19.54 -32.22 3.23
N PHE A 292 19.66 -33.19 2.30
CA PHE A 292 20.93 -33.86 2.04
C PHE A 292 21.99 -32.90 1.54
N LEU A 293 21.67 -32.09 0.52
CA LEU A 293 22.58 -31.07 -0.02
C LEU A 293 23.03 -30.05 1.03
N LEU A 294 22.10 -29.56 1.87
CA LEU A 294 22.41 -28.66 2.97
C LEU A 294 23.36 -29.33 4.00
N LYS A 295 23.15 -30.63 4.30
CA LYS A 295 23.98 -31.35 5.26
C LYS A 295 25.43 -31.51 4.80
N ILE A 296 25.66 -31.64 3.47
CA ILE A 296 27.00 -31.72 2.89
C ILE A 296 27.57 -30.36 2.48
N GLY A 297 26.93 -29.28 2.88
CA GLY A 297 27.41 -27.89 2.66
C GLY A 297 27.09 -27.28 1.29
N LEU A 298 26.38 -28.00 0.41
CA LEU A 298 26.01 -27.52 -0.93
C LEU A 298 24.80 -26.58 -0.91
N ARG A 299 24.98 -25.40 -0.29
CA ARG A 299 23.93 -24.38 -0.17
C ARG A 299 23.56 -23.72 -1.49
N GLY A 300 24.55 -23.46 -2.36
CA GLY A 300 24.33 -22.78 -3.65
C GLY A 300 23.30 -23.48 -4.56
N PRO A 301 23.44 -24.77 -4.85
CA PRO A 301 22.44 -25.52 -5.62
C PRO A 301 21.04 -25.49 -5.01
N VAL A 302 20.92 -25.55 -3.67
CA VAL A 302 19.63 -25.48 -2.98
C VAL A 302 18.98 -24.11 -3.17
N MET A 303 19.73 -23.02 -2.99
CA MET A 303 19.23 -21.67 -3.21
C MET A 303 18.84 -21.43 -4.67
N HIS A 304 19.60 -21.99 -5.61
CA HIS A 304 19.24 -21.94 -7.03
C HIS A 304 17.90 -22.66 -7.30
N MET A 305 17.70 -23.86 -6.75
CA MET A 305 16.41 -24.58 -6.86
C MET A 305 15.25 -23.77 -6.29
N VAL A 306 15.44 -23.08 -5.16
CA VAL A 306 14.42 -22.20 -4.57
C VAL A 306 14.15 -21.02 -5.50
N LYS A 307 15.19 -20.36 -6.01
CA LYS A 307 15.06 -19.23 -6.95
C LYS A 307 14.28 -19.63 -8.20
N MET A 308 14.54 -20.81 -8.76
CA MET A 308 13.79 -21.33 -9.92
C MET A 308 12.31 -21.53 -9.62
N LYS A 309 11.93 -21.94 -8.40
CA LYS A 309 10.53 -22.01 -7.96
C LYS A 309 9.86 -20.64 -7.83
N LEU A 310 10.64 -19.58 -7.62
CA LEU A 310 10.20 -18.19 -7.66
C LEU A 310 10.32 -17.59 -9.08
N GLY A 311 10.23 -18.43 -10.11
CA GLY A 311 10.28 -18.01 -11.52
C GLY A 311 11.69 -17.79 -12.08
N GLY A 312 12.73 -17.84 -11.27
CA GLY A 312 14.15 -17.77 -11.68
C GLY A 312 14.67 -16.36 -11.98
N ARG A 313 13.80 -15.37 -12.24
CA ARG A 313 14.18 -14.03 -12.69
C ARG A 313 14.10 -12.96 -11.60
N LEU A 314 13.58 -13.26 -10.42
CA LEU A 314 13.38 -12.30 -9.34
C LEU A 314 14.71 -11.64 -8.93
N ARG A 315 14.76 -10.31 -9.00
CA ARG A 315 15.91 -9.47 -8.69
C ARG A 315 15.69 -8.60 -7.46
N PHE A 316 14.46 -8.07 -7.30
CA PHE A 316 14.11 -7.13 -6.26
C PHE A 316 12.84 -7.55 -5.52
N PHE A 317 12.87 -7.40 -4.21
CA PHE A 317 11.70 -7.41 -3.35
C PHE A 317 11.66 -6.08 -2.58
N ILE A 318 10.67 -5.26 -2.88
CA ILE A 318 10.52 -3.93 -2.27
C ILE A 318 9.37 -4.00 -1.27
N THR A 319 9.63 -3.61 -0.03
CA THR A 319 8.61 -3.65 1.01
C THR A 319 8.50 -2.31 1.72
N GLY A 320 7.33 -2.06 2.27
CA GLY A 320 7.04 -0.85 3.02
C GLY A 320 5.80 -1.00 3.90
N GLY A 321 5.56 0.03 4.69
CA GLY A 321 4.37 0.12 5.51
C GLY A 321 4.49 -0.53 6.90
N ALA A 322 5.43 -1.46 7.10
CA ALA A 322 5.78 -2.05 8.41
C ALA A 322 7.21 -2.60 8.35
N PRO A 323 7.89 -2.78 9.49
CA PRO A 323 9.20 -3.42 9.52
C PRO A 323 9.14 -4.88 9.05
N CYS A 324 10.18 -5.33 8.33
CA CYS A 324 10.29 -6.73 7.93
C CYS A 324 11.26 -7.49 8.87
N PRO A 325 10.91 -8.72 9.31
CA PRO A 325 11.78 -9.50 10.17
C PRO A 325 13.12 -9.82 9.48
N ARG A 326 14.22 -9.65 10.22
CA ARG A 326 15.59 -9.90 9.73
C ARG A 326 15.77 -11.27 9.04
N PRO A 327 15.28 -12.41 9.57
CA PRO A 327 15.44 -13.71 8.91
C PRO A 327 14.83 -13.76 7.51
N VAL A 328 13.71 -13.05 7.31
CA VAL A 328 13.04 -12.95 6.00
C VAL A 328 13.93 -12.22 5.00
N MET A 329 14.44 -11.05 5.38
CA MET A 329 15.34 -10.25 4.53
C MET A 329 16.61 -11.04 4.15
N GLU A 330 17.22 -11.72 5.13
CA GLU A 330 18.41 -12.55 4.91
C GLU A 330 18.13 -13.74 3.98
N CYS A 331 16.94 -14.33 4.06
CA CYS A 331 16.52 -15.41 3.16
C CYS A 331 16.53 -14.94 1.69
N PHE A 332 15.87 -13.82 1.40
CA PHE A 332 15.85 -13.27 0.03
C PHE A 332 17.25 -12.88 -0.47
N ARG A 333 18.10 -12.33 0.39
CA ARG A 333 19.50 -12.01 0.02
C ARG A 333 20.31 -13.26 -0.33
N ARG A 334 20.12 -14.39 0.39
CA ARG A 334 20.74 -15.69 0.04
C ARG A 334 20.28 -16.22 -1.32
N LEU A 335 19.09 -15.79 -1.79
CA LEU A 335 18.58 -16.07 -3.13
C LEU A 335 19.13 -15.09 -4.18
N HIS A 336 20.04 -14.19 -3.83
CA HIS A 336 20.49 -13.07 -4.66
C HIS A 336 19.34 -12.18 -5.13
N VAL A 337 18.34 -11.97 -4.25
CA VAL A 337 17.26 -11.01 -4.42
C VAL A 337 17.58 -9.82 -3.50
N ARG A 338 17.68 -8.63 -4.07
CA ARG A 338 17.85 -7.39 -3.32
C ARG A 338 16.56 -7.08 -2.59
N PHE A 339 16.63 -7.08 -1.27
CA PHE A 339 15.48 -6.80 -0.42
C PHE A 339 15.59 -5.37 0.09
N LEU A 340 14.59 -4.55 -0.23
CA LEU A 340 14.60 -3.11 0.05
C LEU A 340 13.43 -2.77 0.95
N GLU A 341 13.72 -2.02 2.00
CA GLU A 341 12.70 -1.41 2.84
C GLU A 341 12.57 0.08 2.50
N GLY A 342 11.34 0.54 2.38
CA GLY A 342 11.01 1.94 2.17
C GLY A 342 9.96 2.42 3.17
N TYR A 343 9.95 3.72 3.38
CA TYR A 343 8.96 4.41 4.20
C TYR A 343 8.27 5.49 3.38
N GLY A 344 6.99 5.65 3.69
CA GLY A 344 6.22 6.70 3.10
C GLY A 344 4.77 6.70 3.53
N LEU A 345 4.04 7.67 3.04
CA LEU A 345 2.64 7.92 3.33
C LEU A 345 1.98 8.57 2.12
N THR A 346 0.68 8.40 2.02
CA THR A 346 -0.12 8.87 0.87
C THR A 346 0.12 10.34 0.57
N GLU A 347 0.21 11.16 1.61
CA GLU A 347 0.43 12.60 1.54
C GLU A 347 1.80 13.01 0.95
N CYS A 348 2.69 12.02 0.74
CA CYS A 348 4.03 12.20 0.14
C CYS A 348 4.27 11.37 -1.12
N SER A 349 3.26 10.88 -1.83
CA SER A 349 3.24 10.35 -3.22
C SER A 349 3.89 8.98 -3.54
N PRO A 350 4.14 8.02 -2.68
CA PRO A 350 4.18 8.03 -1.23
C PRO A 350 5.58 7.97 -0.63
N ILE A 351 6.67 7.87 -1.42
CA ILE A 351 8.01 7.43 -0.96
C ILE A 351 8.78 8.59 -0.34
N VAL A 352 9.08 8.52 0.94
CA VAL A 352 9.94 9.50 1.64
C VAL A 352 11.38 9.00 1.74
N SER A 353 11.55 7.69 1.97
CA SER A 353 12.87 7.10 2.05
C SER A 353 12.87 5.67 1.53
N VAL A 354 14.03 5.21 1.07
CA VAL A 354 14.25 3.83 0.63
C VAL A 354 15.70 3.42 0.92
N CYS A 355 15.87 2.18 1.40
CA CYS A 355 17.21 1.63 1.59
C CYS A 355 17.92 1.44 0.24
N PRO A 356 19.15 1.92 0.08
CA PRO A 356 19.95 1.62 -1.11
C PRO A 356 20.17 0.11 -1.25
N PRO A 357 20.15 -0.44 -2.47
CA PRO A 357 20.23 -1.90 -2.70
C PRO A 357 21.50 -2.56 -2.14
N GLU A 358 22.59 -1.82 -2.09
CA GLU A 358 23.90 -2.31 -1.67
C GLU A 358 24.10 -2.25 -0.15
N VAL A 359 23.28 -1.46 0.54
CA VAL A 359 23.41 -1.22 1.99
C VAL A 359 22.30 -1.91 2.75
N LEU A 360 22.66 -2.85 3.62
CA LEU A 360 21.70 -3.45 4.56
C LEU A 360 21.94 -2.89 5.97
N LYS A 361 21.22 -1.84 6.32
CA LYS A 361 21.17 -1.31 7.69
C LYS A 361 19.83 -1.66 8.31
N ILE A 362 19.77 -2.89 8.85
CA ILE A 362 18.52 -3.48 9.37
C ILE A 362 17.94 -2.62 10.49
N GLY A 363 16.62 -2.41 10.45
CA GLY A 363 15.88 -1.58 11.39
C GLY A 363 15.83 -0.11 10.99
N THR A 364 16.41 0.25 9.84
CA THR A 364 16.26 1.57 9.24
C THR A 364 15.43 1.48 7.95
N ILE A 365 14.86 2.60 7.56
CA ILE A 365 14.08 2.76 6.32
C ILE A 365 14.89 3.45 5.21
N GLY A 366 16.22 3.54 5.37
CA GLY A 366 17.12 4.22 4.45
C GLY A 366 17.18 5.75 4.64
N PRO A 367 17.99 6.42 3.81
CA PRO A 367 18.00 7.87 3.74
C PRO A 367 16.78 8.40 2.98
N ALA A 368 16.55 9.71 3.06
CA ALA A 368 15.57 10.39 2.23
C ALA A 368 15.85 10.17 0.74
N ILE A 369 14.79 10.08 -0.07
CA ILE A 369 14.95 10.06 -1.54
C ILE A 369 15.52 11.38 -2.04
N ALA A 370 16.11 11.38 -3.24
CA ALA A 370 16.69 12.59 -3.81
C ALA A 370 15.62 13.67 -4.11
N GLY A 371 15.99 14.93 -3.97
CA GLY A 371 15.14 16.08 -4.30
C GLY A 371 14.12 16.47 -3.21
N ILE A 372 14.21 15.88 -2.02
CA ILE A 372 13.41 16.29 -0.85
C ILE A 372 14.30 16.59 0.35
N GLU A 373 13.73 17.28 1.32
CA GLU A 373 14.34 17.51 2.62
C GLU A 373 13.55 16.78 3.70
N VAL A 374 14.26 16.16 4.65
CA VAL A 374 13.68 15.53 5.83
C VAL A 374 14.34 16.08 7.07
N ARG A 375 13.55 16.49 8.06
CA ARG A 375 14.05 16.91 9.38
C ARG A 375 13.33 16.19 10.50
N LEU A 376 13.90 16.22 11.69
CA LEU A 376 13.28 15.78 12.93
C LEU A 376 12.94 17.01 13.77
N ALA A 377 11.66 17.29 13.94
CA ALA A 377 11.18 18.38 14.78
C ALA A 377 10.99 17.91 16.24
N ASP A 378 11.08 18.83 17.17
CA ASP A 378 10.80 18.61 18.61
C ASP A 378 11.59 17.42 19.19
N LYS A 379 12.89 17.33 18.92
CA LYS A 379 13.73 16.22 19.39
C LYS A 379 13.77 16.16 20.92
N ASN A 380 13.52 14.96 21.45
CA ASN A 380 13.75 14.67 22.86
C ASN A 380 15.25 14.40 23.15
N GLU A 381 15.58 14.13 24.43
CA GLU A 381 16.96 13.85 24.88
C GLU A 381 17.62 12.65 24.18
N SER A 382 16.81 11.71 23.67
CA SER A 382 17.26 10.54 22.91
C SER A 382 17.40 10.80 21.40
N GLY A 383 17.24 12.05 20.95
CA GLY A 383 17.33 12.42 19.54
C GLY A 383 16.14 11.99 18.68
N VAL A 384 15.03 11.56 19.30
CA VAL A 384 13.79 11.19 18.61
C VAL A 384 12.91 12.41 18.47
N GLY A 385 12.48 12.70 17.23
CA GLY A 385 11.60 13.81 16.90
C GLY A 385 10.55 13.42 15.87
N GLU A 386 9.60 14.33 15.60
CA GLU A 386 8.63 14.15 14.54
C GLU A 386 9.31 14.29 13.17
N ILE A 387 9.13 13.28 12.32
CA ILE A 387 9.62 13.32 10.94
C ILE A 387 8.79 14.33 10.17
N GLN A 388 9.45 15.31 9.57
CA GLN A 388 8.84 16.30 8.71
C GLN A 388 9.49 16.27 7.33
N VAL A 389 8.68 16.47 6.30
CA VAL A 389 9.08 16.36 4.89
C VAL A 389 8.78 17.66 4.15
N LYS A 390 9.73 18.12 3.35
CA LYS A 390 9.57 19.26 2.44
C LYS A 390 10.07 18.88 1.05
N GLY A 391 9.30 19.19 0.02
CA GLY A 391 9.72 18.93 -1.36
C GLY A 391 8.55 18.67 -2.32
N PRO A 392 8.88 18.39 -3.59
CA PRO A 392 7.92 18.30 -4.66
C PRO A 392 6.99 17.08 -4.59
N ILE A 393 7.25 16.14 -3.69
CA ILE A 393 6.43 14.93 -3.49
C ILE A 393 5.23 15.17 -2.57
N VAL A 394 5.22 16.28 -1.82
CA VAL A 394 4.20 16.56 -0.81
C VAL A 394 2.90 17.00 -1.46
N MET A 395 1.78 16.50 -0.93
CA MET A 395 0.42 16.83 -1.39
C MET A 395 0.14 18.35 -1.39
N GLN A 396 -0.85 18.75 -2.18
CA GLN A 396 -1.32 20.15 -2.16
C GLN A 396 -2.09 20.50 -0.87
N GLY A 397 -2.70 19.50 -0.25
CA GLY A 397 -3.54 19.60 0.95
C GLY A 397 -4.65 18.56 0.92
N TYR A 398 -5.55 18.61 1.91
CA TYR A 398 -6.72 17.74 1.94
C TYR A 398 -7.91 18.41 1.23
N PHE A 399 -8.56 17.65 0.35
CA PHE A 399 -9.69 18.12 -0.43
C PHE A 399 -10.84 18.57 0.49
N HIS A 400 -11.39 19.75 0.25
CA HIS A 400 -12.44 20.41 1.04
C HIS A 400 -12.19 20.46 2.57
N ASN A 401 -10.93 20.37 3.00
CA ASN A 401 -10.59 20.37 4.42
C ASN A 401 -9.40 21.31 4.73
N PRO A 402 -9.62 22.64 4.69
CA PRO A 402 -8.58 23.63 4.94
C PRO A 402 -8.00 23.55 6.35
N ASP A 403 -8.82 23.26 7.36
CA ASP A 403 -8.36 23.15 8.75
C ASP A 403 -7.38 21.99 8.92
N ALA A 404 -7.74 20.80 8.41
CA ALA A 404 -6.83 19.67 8.44
C ALA A 404 -5.57 19.91 7.59
N THR A 405 -5.67 20.68 6.52
CA THR A 405 -4.52 21.09 5.72
C THR A 405 -3.60 21.99 6.54
N ALA A 406 -4.14 23.01 7.18
CA ALA A 406 -3.36 23.92 8.03
C ALA A 406 -2.65 23.17 9.19
N GLU A 407 -3.33 22.21 9.83
CA GLU A 407 -2.74 21.38 10.88
C GLU A 407 -1.60 20.47 10.37
N ALA A 408 -1.65 20.06 9.10
CA ALA A 408 -0.68 19.14 8.52
C ALA A 408 0.64 19.81 8.11
N PHE A 409 0.67 21.15 8.04
CA PHE A 409 1.85 21.88 7.61
C PHE A 409 2.38 22.78 8.73
N GLU A 410 3.69 22.99 8.73
CA GLU A 410 4.39 23.92 9.59
C GLU A 410 5.22 24.88 8.74
N ASP A 411 4.98 26.18 8.92
CA ASP A 411 5.78 27.23 8.30
C ASP A 411 7.03 27.47 9.16
N ASP A 412 8.21 27.36 8.56
CA ASP A 412 9.48 27.59 9.23
C ASP A 412 9.92 29.07 9.20
N GLY A 413 9.07 29.95 8.68
CA GLY A 413 9.36 31.38 8.53
C GLY A 413 10.33 31.71 7.39
N SER A 414 10.84 30.71 6.66
CA SER A 414 11.72 30.89 5.49
C SER A 414 10.95 30.84 4.15
N GLY A 415 9.60 30.76 4.23
CA GLY A 415 8.69 30.63 3.09
C GLY A 415 8.56 29.20 2.59
N GLY A 416 8.99 28.20 3.38
CA GLY A 416 8.84 26.78 3.09
C GLY A 416 7.86 26.09 4.05
N LEU A 417 6.96 25.27 3.51
CA LEU A 417 6.04 24.48 4.31
C LEU A 417 6.60 23.07 4.52
N TRP A 418 6.69 22.66 5.78
CA TRP A 418 7.08 21.33 6.20
C TRP A 418 5.82 20.49 6.48
N PHE A 419 5.68 19.39 5.80
CA PHE A 419 4.60 18.45 6.07
C PHE A 419 4.92 17.62 7.32
N ARG A 420 3.99 17.62 8.28
CA ARG A 420 4.07 16.89 9.55
C ARG A 420 3.52 15.49 9.35
N THR A 421 4.41 14.48 9.35
CA THR A 421 4.00 13.09 9.08
C THR A 421 3.21 12.46 10.23
N GLY A 422 3.35 12.98 11.44
CA GLY A 422 2.86 12.37 12.66
C GLY A 422 3.63 11.10 13.06
N ASP A 423 4.70 10.74 12.32
CA ASP A 423 5.60 9.65 12.67
C ASP A 423 6.81 10.18 13.45
N LEU A 424 7.22 9.44 14.48
CA LEU A 424 8.38 9.73 15.29
C LEU A 424 9.56 8.87 14.81
N GLY A 425 10.73 9.48 14.71
CA GLY A 425 11.94 8.79 14.25
C GLY A 425 13.22 9.38 14.81
N SER A 426 14.31 8.67 14.55
CA SER A 426 15.69 9.14 14.75
C SER A 426 16.44 9.01 13.44
N MET A 427 17.48 9.85 13.25
CA MET A 427 18.33 9.85 12.07
C MET A 427 19.78 9.75 12.55
N ASP A 428 20.55 8.89 11.92
CA ASP A 428 21.97 8.77 12.21
C ASP A 428 22.83 9.72 11.36
N GLU A 429 24.15 9.68 11.57
CA GLU A 429 25.12 10.55 10.89
C GLU A 429 25.18 10.34 9.37
N ASP A 430 24.82 9.13 8.89
CA ASP A 430 24.77 8.80 7.47
C ASP A 430 23.39 9.16 6.84
N GLY A 431 22.46 9.76 7.61
CA GLY A 431 21.13 10.14 7.16
C GLY A 431 20.12 9.00 7.14
N PHE A 432 20.44 7.81 7.69
CA PHE A 432 19.50 6.70 7.76
C PHE A 432 18.46 6.93 8.86
N ILE A 433 17.20 6.82 8.48
CA ILE A 433 16.07 7.09 9.35
C ILE A 433 15.61 5.77 9.99
N THR A 434 15.33 5.82 11.29
CA THR A 434 14.69 4.74 12.05
C THR A 434 13.34 5.22 12.56
N ILE A 435 12.25 4.55 12.17
CA ILE A 435 10.91 4.82 12.71
C ILE A 435 10.84 4.30 14.13
N ARG A 436 10.31 5.12 15.03
CA ARG A 436 10.08 4.78 16.45
C ARG A 436 8.62 4.51 16.76
N GLY A 437 7.69 5.18 16.06
CA GLY A 437 6.26 5.00 16.22
C GLY A 437 5.45 6.18 15.75
N ARG A 438 4.15 6.18 16.08
CA ARG A 438 3.21 7.27 15.76
C ARG A 438 3.09 8.24 16.94
N LYS A 439 3.17 9.57 16.68
CA LYS A 439 3.01 10.62 17.71
C LYS A 439 1.68 10.48 18.47
N LYS A 440 0.58 10.21 17.78
CA LYS A 440 -0.76 10.02 18.36
C LYS A 440 -0.99 8.68 19.06
N ALA A 441 -0.09 7.72 18.88
CA ALA A 441 -0.13 6.41 19.55
C ALA A 441 0.86 6.30 20.71
N LEU A 442 1.64 7.35 20.94
CA LEU A 442 2.62 7.41 22.02
C LEU A 442 1.91 7.23 23.36
N ILE A 443 2.38 6.29 24.16
CA ILE A 443 1.91 6.05 25.53
C ILE A 443 2.80 6.88 26.45
N VAL A 444 2.21 7.74 27.26
CA VAL A 444 2.94 8.55 28.23
C VAL A 444 2.58 8.07 29.63
N ASN A 445 3.56 7.45 30.31
CA ASN A 445 3.34 6.95 31.65
C ASN A 445 3.32 8.10 32.68
N ARG A 446 2.98 7.78 33.93
CA ARG A 446 2.90 8.77 35.03
C ARG A 446 4.23 9.50 35.32
N GLU A 447 5.37 8.93 34.91
CA GLU A 447 6.69 9.54 35.04
C GLU A 447 7.05 10.45 33.87
N GLY A 448 6.13 10.65 32.91
CA GLY A 448 6.37 11.42 31.70
C GLY A 448 7.26 10.70 30.66
N LYS A 449 7.53 9.39 30.84
CA LYS A 449 8.34 8.63 29.90
C LYS A 449 7.52 8.20 28.70
N ASN A 450 8.11 8.40 27.53
CA ASN A 450 7.54 8.00 26.26
C ASN A 450 7.74 6.50 26.00
N ILE A 451 6.64 5.79 25.71
CA ILE A 451 6.63 4.38 25.35
C ILE A 451 6.04 4.27 23.96
N TYR A 452 6.80 3.69 23.04
CA TYR A 452 6.41 3.49 21.64
C TYR A 452 5.74 2.12 21.51
N PRO A 453 4.42 2.05 21.23
CA PRO A 453 3.70 0.77 21.13
C PRO A 453 4.37 -0.22 20.18
N GLU A 454 4.87 0.27 19.04
CA GLU A 454 5.51 -0.55 18.02
C GLU A 454 6.78 -1.27 18.52
N GLU A 455 7.54 -0.67 19.43
CA GLU A 455 8.71 -1.30 20.07
C GLU A 455 8.28 -2.50 20.92
N VAL A 456 7.19 -2.34 21.66
CA VAL A 456 6.64 -3.40 22.50
C VAL A 456 6.02 -4.50 21.65
N GLU A 457 5.22 -4.13 20.63
CA GLU A 457 4.63 -5.05 19.65
C GLU A 457 5.70 -5.91 18.96
N ASN A 458 6.77 -5.28 18.46
CA ASN A 458 7.88 -5.97 17.82
C ASN A 458 8.60 -6.95 18.75
N THR A 459 8.61 -6.67 20.04
CA THR A 459 9.20 -7.58 21.05
C THR A 459 8.29 -8.77 21.31
N ILE A 460 6.99 -8.54 21.47
CA ILE A 460 5.99 -9.60 21.67
C ILE A 460 5.87 -10.51 20.45
N ALA A 461 5.89 -9.94 19.23
CA ALA A 461 5.80 -10.69 17.98
C ALA A 461 6.96 -11.68 17.74
N LYS A 462 8.06 -11.60 18.51
CA LYS A 462 9.12 -12.62 18.48
C LYS A 462 8.69 -13.95 19.11
N ALA A 463 7.58 -13.99 19.86
CA ALA A 463 7.03 -15.24 20.39
C ALA A 463 6.27 -16.00 19.28
N PRO A 464 6.67 -17.22 18.90
CA PRO A 464 6.05 -17.96 17.80
C PRO A 464 4.58 -18.29 18.01
N CYS A 465 4.13 -18.31 19.26
CA CYS A 465 2.73 -18.54 19.68
C CYS A 465 1.81 -17.33 19.41
N VAL A 466 2.37 -16.15 19.08
CA VAL A 466 1.62 -14.92 18.77
C VAL A 466 1.43 -14.81 17.27
N ALA A 467 0.19 -14.72 16.80
CA ALA A 467 -0.13 -14.42 15.41
C ALA A 467 -0.28 -12.92 15.19
N ASP A 468 -0.92 -12.22 16.14
CA ASP A 468 -1.16 -10.79 16.08
C ASP A 468 -1.04 -10.15 17.46
N VAL A 469 -0.61 -8.88 17.49
CA VAL A 469 -0.54 -8.07 18.70
C VAL A 469 -0.85 -6.61 18.38
N VAL A 470 -1.57 -5.95 19.28
CA VAL A 470 -1.70 -4.49 19.32
C VAL A 470 -1.46 -4.02 20.76
N VAL A 471 -0.60 -3.02 20.89
CA VAL A 471 -0.28 -2.39 22.18
C VAL A 471 -0.93 -1.03 22.24
N ILE A 472 -1.62 -0.76 23.34
CA ILE A 472 -2.31 0.51 23.62
C ILE A 472 -2.03 0.99 25.04
N GLY A 473 -2.08 2.31 25.23
CA GLY A 473 -2.18 2.91 26.55
C GLY A 473 -3.57 2.71 27.12
N TYR A 474 -3.67 2.46 28.41
CA TYR A 474 -4.93 2.42 29.13
C TYR A 474 -4.82 3.10 30.48
N THR A 475 -5.93 3.62 30.98
CA THR A 475 -6.04 4.24 32.30
C THR A 475 -6.73 3.30 33.29
N GLN A 476 -6.36 3.36 34.54
CA GLN A 476 -6.94 2.53 35.61
C GLN A 476 -7.22 3.38 36.83
N GLY A 477 -8.49 3.48 37.22
CA GLY A 477 -8.93 3.90 38.54
C GLY A 477 -8.32 5.19 39.11
N GLY A 478 -8.25 6.30 38.33
CA GLY A 478 -7.75 7.59 38.82
C GLY A 478 -6.22 7.73 38.91
N ASP A 479 -5.48 6.74 38.46
CA ASP A 479 -4.02 6.84 38.31
C ASP A 479 -3.65 7.88 37.24
N PRO A 480 -2.78 8.86 37.54
CA PRO A 480 -2.31 9.78 36.51
C PRO A 480 -1.34 9.09 35.55
N GLY A 481 -1.56 9.24 34.23
CA GLY A 481 -0.75 8.64 33.16
C GLY A 481 -1.27 7.30 32.68
N GLU A 482 -0.75 6.87 31.54
CA GLU A 482 -1.17 5.62 30.90
C GLU A 482 -0.29 4.44 31.33
N LYS A 483 -0.89 3.26 31.40
CA LYS A 483 -0.21 1.96 31.55
C LYS A 483 -0.18 1.26 30.20
N VAL A 484 0.79 0.36 30.01
CA VAL A 484 0.94 -0.40 28.75
C VAL A 484 0.06 -1.65 28.82
N GLY A 485 -0.86 -1.76 27.88
CA GLY A 485 -1.69 -2.95 27.70
C GLY A 485 -1.46 -3.58 26.33
N ALA A 486 -1.66 -4.89 26.21
CA ALA A 486 -1.57 -5.63 24.95
C ALA A 486 -2.82 -6.46 24.71
N ILE A 487 -3.32 -6.42 23.47
CA ILE A 487 -4.34 -7.35 22.97
C ILE A 487 -3.63 -8.26 21.98
N VAL A 488 -3.68 -9.57 22.23
CA VAL A 488 -2.92 -10.56 21.46
C VAL A 488 -3.85 -11.63 20.87
N TYR A 489 -3.53 -12.12 19.66
CA TYR A 489 -4.24 -13.22 19.04
C TYR A 489 -3.29 -14.41 18.84
N PRO A 490 -3.70 -15.65 19.20
CA PRO A 490 -2.86 -16.82 19.16
C PRO A 490 -2.56 -17.30 17.75
N ASN A 491 -1.36 -17.84 17.54
CA ASN A 491 -0.99 -18.58 16.35
C ASN A 491 -1.44 -20.04 16.50
N GLU A 492 -2.68 -20.32 16.10
CA GLU A 492 -3.27 -21.66 16.23
C GLU A 492 -2.50 -22.74 15.47
N ASP A 493 -1.91 -22.41 14.32
CA ASP A 493 -1.12 -23.36 13.54
C ASP A 493 0.14 -23.76 14.30
N TRP A 494 0.82 -22.82 14.95
CA TRP A 494 1.95 -23.10 15.81
C TRP A 494 1.56 -23.99 17.00
N TYR A 495 0.41 -23.72 17.64
CA TYR A 495 -0.08 -24.54 18.75
C TYR A 495 -0.42 -25.96 18.29
N ARG A 496 -1.02 -26.15 17.12
CA ARG A 496 -1.27 -27.47 16.53
C ARG A 496 0.04 -28.22 16.28
N ASP A 497 0.99 -27.58 15.59
CA ASP A 497 2.27 -28.19 15.25
C ASP A 497 3.09 -28.55 16.50
N SER A 498 3.07 -27.72 17.51
CA SER A 498 3.77 -27.96 18.79
C SER A 498 3.11 -29.02 19.67
N ASN A 499 1.83 -29.33 19.43
CA ASN A 499 1.05 -30.29 20.24
C ASN A 499 0.63 -31.54 19.41
N GLY A 500 1.52 -32.01 18.54
CA GLY A 500 1.30 -33.26 17.78
C GLY A 500 0.08 -33.24 16.84
N GLY A 501 -0.27 -32.07 16.29
CA GLY A 501 -1.38 -31.88 15.35
C GLY A 501 -2.73 -31.57 16.02
N LYS A 502 -2.80 -31.52 17.35
CA LYS A 502 -4.02 -31.19 18.10
C LYS A 502 -3.94 -29.76 18.63
N LEU A 503 -5.02 -29.01 18.47
CA LEU A 503 -5.14 -27.69 19.10
C LEU A 503 -5.44 -27.89 20.60
N PRO A 504 -4.64 -27.27 21.52
CA PRO A 504 -4.96 -27.26 22.96
C PRO A 504 -6.32 -26.56 23.24
N SER A 505 -6.83 -26.74 24.45
CA SER A 505 -8.02 -26.01 24.87
C SER A 505 -7.75 -24.49 24.85
N ARG A 506 -8.81 -23.72 24.68
CA ARG A 506 -8.72 -22.25 24.66
C ARG A 506 -8.10 -21.71 25.94
N GLU A 507 -8.46 -22.28 27.07
CA GLU A 507 -7.93 -21.86 28.39
C GLU A 507 -6.40 -22.11 28.52
N GLU A 508 -5.93 -23.24 27.97
CA GLU A 508 -4.49 -23.55 27.93
C GLU A 508 -3.73 -22.58 27.03
N ILE A 509 -4.30 -22.29 25.84
CA ILE A 509 -3.73 -21.32 24.89
C ILE A 509 -3.66 -19.94 25.55
N ASP A 510 -4.76 -19.46 26.14
CA ASP A 510 -4.83 -18.12 26.73
C ASP A 510 -3.79 -17.98 27.87
N LYS A 511 -3.66 -18.98 28.72
CA LYS A 511 -2.69 -19.00 29.83
C LYS A 511 -1.24 -19.00 29.34
N ASP A 512 -0.93 -19.84 28.34
CA ASP A 512 0.42 -19.92 27.78
C ASP A 512 0.78 -18.63 27.02
N LEU A 513 -0.15 -18.07 26.27
CA LEU A 513 0.04 -16.84 25.50
C LEU A 513 0.32 -15.64 26.41
N VAL A 514 -0.46 -15.48 27.50
CA VAL A 514 -0.23 -14.42 28.50
C VAL A 514 1.17 -14.56 29.14
N LYS A 515 1.56 -15.79 29.49
CA LYS A 515 2.89 -16.08 30.06
C LYS A 515 3.98 -15.71 29.03
N SER A 516 3.86 -16.15 27.80
CA SER A 516 4.82 -15.87 26.72
C SER A 516 4.99 -14.37 26.45
N VAL A 517 3.89 -13.60 26.50
CA VAL A 517 3.93 -12.14 26.37
C VAL A 517 4.74 -11.52 27.49
N HIS A 518 4.50 -11.90 28.74
CA HIS A 518 5.24 -11.37 29.89
C HIS A 518 6.73 -11.77 29.85
N GLU A 519 7.04 -13.00 29.44
CA GLU A 519 8.42 -13.46 29.23
C GLU A 519 9.14 -12.61 28.19
N LYS A 520 8.50 -12.35 27.06
CA LYS A 520 9.08 -11.47 26.02
C LYS A 520 9.22 -10.04 26.49
N CYS A 521 8.24 -9.50 27.19
CA CYS A 521 8.30 -8.15 27.73
C CYS A 521 9.39 -8.00 28.82
N SER A 522 9.89 -9.07 29.39
CA SER A 522 11.02 -8.99 30.34
C SER A 522 12.32 -8.49 29.71
N GLU A 523 12.45 -8.61 28.38
CA GLU A 523 13.58 -8.07 27.61
C GLU A 523 13.55 -6.52 27.56
N LEU A 524 12.41 -5.89 27.87
CA LEU A 524 12.21 -4.44 27.84
C LEU A 524 12.48 -3.80 29.21
N ALA A 525 12.79 -2.49 29.19
CA ALA A 525 12.85 -1.69 30.40
C ALA A 525 11.52 -1.77 31.18
N ASP A 526 11.56 -1.71 32.48
CA ASP A 526 10.37 -1.98 33.33
C ASP A 526 9.17 -1.10 32.98
N TYR A 527 9.39 0.18 32.73
CA TYR A 527 8.32 1.13 32.38
C TYR A 527 7.65 0.85 31.04
N LYS A 528 8.27 0.04 30.14
CA LYS A 528 7.73 -0.37 28.84
C LYS A 528 6.98 -1.71 28.89
N ARG A 529 7.07 -2.43 30.00
CA ARG A 529 6.49 -3.77 30.13
C ARG A 529 4.96 -3.70 30.15
N VAL A 530 4.35 -4.64 29.47
CA VAL A 530 2.90 -4.80 29.45
C VAL A 530 2.40 -5.16 30.83
N ARG A 531 1.40 -4.43 31.34
CA ARG A 531 0.78 -4.64 32.65
C ARG A 531 -0.56 -5.39 32.55
N LYS A 532 -1.25 -5.30 31.41
CA LYS A 532 -2.51 -5.98 31.15
C LYS A 532 -2.45 -6.66 29.78
N VAL A 533 -2.74 -7.97 29.74
CA VAL A 533 -2.81 -8.75 28.50
C VAL A 533 -4.22 -9.28 28.34
N VAL A 534 -4.80 -9.03 27.17
CA VAL A 534 -6.11 -9.57 26.78
C VAL A 534 -5.92 -10.45 25.55
N VAL A 535 -6.43 -11.69 25.59
CA VAL A 535 -6.40 -12.60 24.45
C VAL A 535 -7.66 -12.42 23.62
N ALA A 536 -7.49 -11.98 22.40
CA ALA A 536 -8.57 -11.79 21.45
C ALA A 536 -9.20 -13.13 21.04
N LYS A 537 -10.54 -13.17 20.91
CA LYS A 537 -11.28 -14.36 20.47
C LYS A 537 -11.23 -14.55 18.95
N GLU A 538 -11.06 -13.47 18.24
CA GLU A 538 -11.01 -13.40 16.77
C GLU A 538 -9.73 -12.67 16.32
N PRO A 539 -9.27 -12.89 15.08
CA PRO A 539 -8.15 -12.15 14.51
C PRO A 539 -8.34 -10.64 14.64
N LEU A 540 -7.25 -9.91 14.90
CA LEU A 540 -7.32 -8.47 15.05
C LEU A 540 -7.75 -7.80 13.74
N GLU A 541 -8.57 -6.75 13.86
CA GLU A 541 -9.07 -5.99 12.72
C GLU A 541 -7.91 -5.34 11.95
N ARG A 542 -7.88 -5.53 10.63
CA ARG A 542 -6.80 -5.05 9.77
C ARG A 542 -7.31 -4.15 8.65
N THR A 543 -6.47 -3.27 8.20
CA THR A 543 -6.67 -2.52 6.96
C THR A 543 -6.50 -3.44 5.74
N SER A 544 -6.93 -2.99 4.56
CA SER A 544 -6.79 -3.71 3.28
C SER A 544 -5.33 -4.06 2.92
N ILE A 545 -4.35 -3.35 3.47
CA ILE A 545 -2.90 -3.66 3.36
C ILE A 545 -2.36 -4.50 4.52
N GLY A 546 -3.22 -5.01 5.38
CA GLY A 546 -2.85 -5.94 6.45
C GLY A 546 -2.32 -5.32 7.74
N LYS A 547 -2.38 -3.99 7.94
CA LYS A 547 -2.03 -3.35 9.22
C LYS A 547 -3.16 -3.49 10.24
N VAL A 548 -2.82 -3.77 11.50
CA VAL A 548 -3.81 -3.77 12.60
C VAL A 548 -4.37 -2.35 12.81
N ARG A 549 -5.69 -2.23 12.91
CA ARG A 549 -6.41 -0.96 13.16
C ARG A 549 -6.40 -0.63 14.65
N ARG A 550 -5.29 -0.09 15.16
CA ARG A 550 -5.14 0.26 16.60
C ARG A 550 -6.30 1.10 17.15
N VAL A 551 -6.86 1.98 16.33
CA VAL A 551 -7.99 2.84 16.73
C VAL A 551 -9.23 2.05 17.16
N ALA A 552 -9.45 0.86 16.58
CA ALA A 552 -10.56 -0.01 16.96
C ALA A 552 -10.46 -0.55 18.39
N TYR A 553 -9.26 -0.50 18.99
CA TYR A 553 -8.98 -1.03 20.32
C TYR A 553 -8.74 0.06 21.36
N LYS A 554 -8.70 1.33 20.99
CA LYS A 554 -8.48 2.44 21.92
C LYS A 554 -9.60 2.50 22.95
N GLY A 555 -9.25 2.57 24.24
CA GLY A 555 -10.20 2.59 25.35
C GLY A 555 -10.77 1.21 25.75
N THR A 556 -10.48 0.14 25.03
CA THR A 556 -11.03 -1.21 25.35
C THR A 556 -10.41 -1.84 26.60
N LEU A 557 -9.30 -1.30 27.09
CA LEU A 557 -8.62 -1.76 28.30
C LEU A 557 -8.84 -0.84 29.51
N ASP A 558 -9.46 0.32 29.34
CA ASP A 558 -9.76 1.26 30.42
C ASP A 558 -10.71 0.64 31.46
N GLU A 559 -10.51 0.95 32.76
CA GLU A 559 -11.30 0.48 33.89
C GLU A 559 -11.86 1.64 34.73
#